data_14f6afbe06be3c0ecad5c23875c8028c
#
_entry.id   14f6afbe06be3c0ecad5c23875c8028c
#
_cell.length_a   1.000
_cell.length_b   1.000
_cell.length_c   1.000
_cell.angle_alpha   90.00
_cell.angle_beta   90.00
_cell.angle_gamma   90.00
#
_symmetry.space_group_name_H-M   'P 1'
#
loop_
_entity.id
_entity.type
_entity.pdbx_description
1 polymer ?
#
loop_
_entity_poly.entity_id
_entity_poly.type
_entity_poly.pdbx_seq_one_letter_code
_entity_poly.pdbx_strand_id
1 'polypeptide(L)'
;MAKERIGILGGTFDPIHEGHIHMALSAMQDAHLDRVLVLPTGNPPHKIGITPAEDRWRMVCCACALHDGLTPCRAEIDREGVIYTVDTLSILHQDYPKAELFYLIGTDTLMELHTWRNFEQVLSLCTFVICPRPTSVSPKVLADEQRRLIALGGRFVALDADVVDVSSTELRQALRDGQATPHCSVPVREYCKVRGLYGLSPRVPQGDKWLDRLFTDLNQHRFMHSLAVAHTARQLAIAHHLDPVKAEAAGLLHDCAKCLPLSAMQQLCRDHQLTVDPDILQSGALLHSVAGACQAQDVYGITDPELLSAITNHTSGRPGMSKLDMVIWLADKIEPTRASYPLLDKVRMLAGFSLEKALLTSLEGSANYLRSSGKTVHPLTLQTIAWLKTLPETK
;
A
#
# COMPACT_ATOMS: atom_id res chain seq x y z
N MET A 1 15.92 -4.03 -30.95
CA MET A 1 14.89 -3.63 -29.98
C MET A 1 15.41 -2.42 -29.22
N ALA A 2 14.58 -1.44 -28.91
CA ALA A 2 14.98 -0.34 -28.04
C ALA A 2 15.40 -0.90 -26.65
N LYS A 3 16.36 -0.25 -26.02
CA LYS A 3 16.77 -0.63 -24.66
C LYS A 3 15.69 -0.21 -23.67
N GLU A 4 15.46 -1.03 -22.64
CA GLU A 4 14.58 -0.66 -21.53
C GLU A 4 15.17 0.55 -20.80
N ARG A 5 14.33 1.54 -20.45
CA ARG A 5 14.72 2.78 -19.77
C ARG A 5 14.21 2.73 -18.33
N ILE A 6 15.11 2.50 -17.39
CA ILE A 6 14.78 2.28 -15.98
C ILE A 6 15.20 3.49 -15.15
N GLY A 7 14.22 4.12 -14.50
CA GLY A 7 14.46 5.15 -13.48
C GLY A 7 14.86 4.52 -12.14
N ILE A 8 15.64 5.23 -11.36
CA ILE A 8 16.05 4.84 -10.00
C ILE A 8 15.78 6.05 -9.10
N LEU A 9 14.83 5.90 -8.20
CA LEU A 9 14.55 6.87 -7.14
C LEU A 9 15.09 6.33 -5.82
N GLY A 10 16.30 6.78 -5.45
CA GLY A 10 16.90 6.48 -4.16
C GLY A 10 16.45 7.44 -3.06
N GLY A 11 16.23 6.95 -1.86
CA GLY A 11 15.86 7.81 -0.74
C GLY A 11 15.74 7.08 0.58
N THR A 12 15.71 7.84 1.67
CA THR A 12 15.48 7.23 3.00
C THR A 12 14.06 6.74 3.17
N PHE A 13 13.08 7.48 2.62
CA PHE A 13 11.64 7.17 2.66
C PHE A 13 11.12 6.89 4.07
N ASP A 14 11.25 7.87 4.95
CA ASP A 14 10.93 7.78 6.37
C ASP A 14 9.88 8.82 6.85
N PRO A 15 8.59 8.70 6.40
CA PRO A 15 8.04 7.78 5.41
C PRO A 15 8.20 8.26 3.95
N ILE A 16 7.92 7.38 3.01
CA ILE A 16 7.65 7.76 1.61
C ILE A 16 6.36 8.58 1.54
N HIS A 17 6.30 9.56 0.61
CA HIS A 17 5.17 10.49 0.49
C HIS A 17 4.93 10.91 -0.96
N GLU A 18 3.84 11.64 -1.19
CA GLU A 18 3.41 12.05 -2.54
C GLU A 18 4.47 12.85 -3.31
N GLY A 19 5.31 13.65 -2.64
CA GLY A 19 6.42 14.33 -3.30
C GLY A 19 7.41 13.36 -3.96
N HIS A 20 7.71 12.22 -3.33
CA HIS A 20 8.54 11.17 -3.92
C HIS A 20 7.85 10.47 -5.08
N ILE A 21 6.56 10.15 -4.93
CA ILE A 21 5.76 9.50 -5.96
C ILE A 21 5.61 10.42 -7.18
N HIS A 22 5.32 11.69 -6.97
CA HIS A 22 5.22 12.68 -8.02
C HIS A 22 6.52 12.79 -8.83
N MET A 23 7.69 12.86 -8.15
CA MET A 23 8.99 12.82 -8.84
C MET A 23 9.14 11.59 -9.73
N ALA A 24 8.78 10.42 -9.24
CA ALA A 24 8.91 9.17 -10.00
C ALA A 24 8.00 9.15 -11.23
N LEU A 25 6.73 9.54 -11.06
CA LEU A 25 5.73 9.54 -12.15
C LEU A 25 6.04 10.61 -13.19
N SER A 26 6.44 11.83 -12.79
CA SER A 26 6.87 12.87 -13.72
C SER A 26 8.10 12.44 -14.52
N ALA A 27 9.08 11.79 -13.85
CA ALA A 27 10.24 11.26 -14.56
C ALA A 27 9.89 10.16 -15.56
N MET A 28 8.91 9.30 -15.24
CA MET A 28 8.41 8.29 -16.19
C MET A 28 7.85 8.95 -17.45
N GLN A 29 7.05 10.00 -17.28
CA GLN A 29 6.41 10.71 -18.38
C GLN A 29 7.43 11.50 -19.20
N ASP A 30 8.19 12.41 -18.59
CA ASP A 30 8.99 13.41 -19.28
C ASP A 30 10.33 12.84 -19.79
N ALA A 31 10.93 11.91 -19.05
CA ALA A 31 12.12 11.19 -19.50
C ALA A 31 11.80 9.88 -20.23
N HIS A 32 10.54 9.59 -20.54
CA HIS A 32 10.08 8.39 -21.25
C HIS A 32 10.66 7.11 -20.68
N LEU A 33 10.53 6.92 -19.34
CA LEU A 33 11.00 5.71 -18.66
C LEU A 33 9.92 4.62 -18.71
N ASP A 34 10.33 3.38 -18.89
CA ASP A 34 9.41 2.24 -18.88
C ASP A 34 8.91 1.93 -17.47
N ARG A 35 9.76 2.16 -16.47
CA ARG A 35 9.45 2.02 -15.04
C ARG A 35 10.45 2.76 -14.16
N VAL A 36 10.10 2.93 -12.88
CA VAL A 36 11.00 3.48 -11.85
C VAL A 36 11.18 2.49 -10.70
N LEU A 37 12.41 2.15 -10.39
CA LEU A 37 12.80 1.41 -9.19
C LEU A 37 12.81 2.40 -8.01
N VAL A 38 11.96 2.18 -7.02
CA VAL A 38 11.93 2.95 -5.77
C VAL A 38 12.79 2.21 -4.75
N LEU A 39 13.94 2.78 -4.41
CA LEU A 39 15.03 2.12 -3.72
C LEU A 39 15.27 2.78 -2.35
N PRO A 40 14.70 2.21 -1.26
CA PRO A 40 14.98 2.71 0.09
C PRO A 40 16.44 2.41 0.48
N THR A 41 17.12 3.43 1.03
CA THR A 41 18.49 3.26 1.53
C THR A 41 18.53 2.24 2.67
N GLY A 42 19.56 1.40 2.69
CA GLY A 42 19.81 0.46 3.78
C GLY A 42 20.06 1.19 5.11
N ASN A 43 21.30 1.23 5.53
CA ASN A 43 21.74 1.95 6.74
C ASN A 43 22.57 3.18 6.35
N PRO A 44 21.96 4.35 6.13
CA PRO A 44 22.69 5.55 5.76
C PRO A 44 23.57 6.03 6.94
N PRO A 45 24.89 6.15 6.76
CA PRO A 45 25.83 6.41 7.86
C PRO A 45 25.66 7.77 8.51
N HIS A 46 24.97 8.70 7.84
CA HIS A 46 24.80 10.10 8.27
C HIS A 46 23.48 10.37 8.99
N LYS A 47 22.60 9.35 9.17
CA LYS A 47 21.28 9.54 9.77
C LYS A 47 21.14 8.69 11.03
N ILE A 48 20.96 9.37 12.16
CA ILE A 48 20.68 8.73 13.46
C ILE A 48 19.16 8.75 13.71
N GLY A 49 18.64 7.65 14.29
CA GLY A 49 17.23 7.60 14.71
C GLY A 49 16.22 7.45 13.56
N ILE A 50 16.64 6.93 12.42
CA ILE A 50 15.73 6.57 11.33
C ILE A 50 14.96 5.28 11.65
N THR A 51 13.77 5.17 11.07
CA THR A 51 12.96 3.95 11.14
C THR A 51 13.73 2.75 10.57
N PRO A 52 13.60 1.54 11.15
CA PRO A 52 14.24 0.33 10.64
C PRO A 52 14.04 0.15 9.12
N ALA A 53 15.07 -0.36 8.45
CA ALA A 53 15.07 -0.51 7.00
C ALA A 53 13.89 -1.34 6.49
N GLU A 54 13.50 -2.41 7.21
CA GLU A 54 12.34 -3.25 6.86
C GLU A 54 11.01 -2.50 6.95
N ASP A 55 10.82 -1.62 7.93
CA ASP A 55 9.60 -0.82 8.02
C ASP A 55 9.52 0.19 6.87
N ARG A 56 10.65 0.82 6.50
CA ARG A 56 10.74 1.73 5.35
C ARG A 56 10.49 1.01 4.03
N TRP A 57 11.02 -0.20 3.90
CA TRP A 57 10.74 -1.08 2.78
C TRP A 57 9.25 -1.38 2.61
N ARG A 58 8.57 -1.76 3.69
CA ARG A 58 7.13 -2.06 3.65
C ARG A 58 6.30 -0.84 3.28
N MET A 59 6.68 0.34 3.78
CA MET A 59 6.04 1.60 3.37
C MET A 59 6.24 1.89 1.87
N VAL A 60 7.43 1.63 1.33
CA VAL A 60 7.70 1.75 -0.11
C VAL A 60 6.86 0.74 -0.91
N CYS A 61 6.76 -0.52 -0.47
CA CYS A 61 5.89 -1.52 -1.10
C CYS A 61 4.43 -1.05 -1.13
N CYS A 62 3.92 -0.50 -0.02
CA CYS A 62 2.55 0.04 0.04
C CYS A 62 2.34 1.20 -0.93
N ALA A 63 3.31 2.10 -1.06
CA ALA A 63 3.20 3.24 -1.95
C ALA A 63 3.29 2.81 -3.43
N CYS A 64 4.25 1.96 -3.78
CA CYS A 64 4.40 1.47 -5.15
C CYS A 64 3.20 0.66 -5.64
N ALA A 65 2.56 -0.11 -4.77
CA ALA A 65 1.38 -0.91 -5.13
C ALA A 65 0.17 -0.08 -5.60
N LEU A 66 0.21 1.24 -5.42
CA LEU A 66 -0.83 2.18 -5.87
C LEU A 66 -0.61 2.70 -7.30
N HIS A 67 0.56 2.46 -7.89
CA HIS A 67 0.97 3.10 -9.14
C HIS A 67 1.64 2.11 -10.08
N ASP A 68 1.07 1.95 -11.27
CA ASP A 68 1.69 1.16 -12.33
C ASP A 68 3.04 1.77 -12.74
N GLY A 69 4.01 0.92 -13.01
CA GLY A 69 5.37 1.33 -13.40
C GLY A 69 6.30 1.67 -12.22
N LEU A 70 5.80 1.80 -10.98
CA LEU A 70 6.65 1.92 -9.80
C LEU A 70 6.95 0.54 -9.22
N THR A 71 8.23 0.20 -9.09
CA THR A 71 8.68 -1.11 -8.60
C THR A 71 9.56 -0.91 -7.37
N PRO A 72 9.20 -1.48 -6.21
CA PRO A 72 10.09 -1.43 -5.05
C PRO A 72 11.36 -2.24 -5.31
N CYS A 73 12.53 -1.73 -4.88
CA CYS A 73 13.83 -2.35 -5.08
C CYS A 73 14.58 -2.48 -3.77
N ARG A 74 14.97 -3.71 -3.38
CA ARG A 74 15.67 -4.02 -2.13
C ARG A 74 17.20 -3.94 -2.22
N ALA A 75 17.77 -3.52 -3.34
CA ALA A 75 19.21 -3.64 -3.61
C ALA A 75 20.13 -3.04 -2.52
N GLU A 76 19.63 -2.12 -1.70
CA GLU A 76 20.38 -1.59 -0.54
C GLU A 76 19.94 -2.18 0.80
N ILE A 77 18.68 -2.62 0.93
CA ILE A 77 18.16 -3.23 2.17
C ILE A 77 18.88 -4.55 2.47
N ASP A 78 19.11 -5.36 1.44
CA ASP A 78 19.69 -6.71 1.56
C ASP A 78 21.22 -6.72 1.71
N ARG A 79 21.84 -5.54 1.85
CA ARG A 79 23.30 -5.39 1.97
C ARG A 79 23.70 -4.89 3.36
N GLU A 80 24.78 -5.46 3.87
CA GLU A 80 25.39 -5.03 5.11
C GLU A 80 26.41 -3.90 4.90
N GLY A 81 26.58 -3.07 5.90
CA GLY A 81 27.56 -1.99 5.91
C GLY A 81 27.11 -0.70 5.24
N VAL A 82 28.09 0.16 4.92
CA VAL A 82 27.86 1.45 4.24
C VAL A 82 27.77 1.20 2.73
N ILE A 83 26.65 1.63 2.14
CA ILE A 83 26.39 1.45 0.71
C ILE A 83 26.51 2.79 0.02
N TYR A 84 27.23 2.82 -1.09
CA TYR A 84 27.41 4.00 -1.91
C TYR A 84 26.67 3.85 -3.25
N THR A 85 26.24 4.96 -3.83
CA THR A 85 25.50 4.97 -5.10
C THR A 85 26.27 4.29 -6.24
N VAL A 86 27.60 4.39 -6.27
CA VAL A 86 28.43 3.70 -7.27
C VAL A 86 28.28 2.18 -7.19
N ASP A 87 28.20 1.62 -5.98
CA ASP A 87 28.04 0.19 -5.77
C ASP A 87 26.64 -0.28 -6.20
N THR A 88 25.62 0.51 -5.82
CA THR A 88 24.22 0.27 -6.19
C THR A 88 24.02 0.30 -7.69
N LEU A 89 24.54 1.30 -8.40
CA LEU A 89 24.46 1.37 -9.86
C LEU A 89 25.18 0.22 -10.54
N SER A 90 26.34 -0.21 -10.00
CA SER A 90 27.10 -1.35 -10.54
C SER A 90 26.31 -2.66 -10.45
N ILE A 91 25.58 -2.88 -9.34
CA ILE A 91 24.70 -4.03 -9.17
C ILE A 91 23.51 -3.95 -10.15
N LEU A 92 22.85 -2.80 -10.23
CA LEU A 92 21.72 -2.64 -11.13
C LEU A 92 22.11 -2.81 -12.60
N HIS A 93 23.34 -2.48 -12.99
CA HIS A 93 23.86 -2.81 -14.32
C HIS A 93 24.05 -4.31 -14.55
N GLN A 94 24.37 -5.08 -13.49
CA GLN A 94 24.46 -6.55 -13.58
C GLN A 94 23.06 -7.18 -13.67
N ASP A 95 22.12 -6.67 -12.89
CA ASP A 95 20.73 -7.16 -12.88
C ASP A 95 19.98 -6.80 -14.17
N TYR A 96 20.28 -5.64 -14.76
CA TYR A 96 19.63 -5.09 -15.96
C TYR A 96 20.65 -4.76 -17.06
N PRO A 97 21.41 -5.75 -17.60
CA PRO A 97 22.56 -5.50 -18.47
C PRO A 97 22.21 -4.90 -19.85
N LYS A 98 20.93 -4.92 -20.22
CA LYS A 98 20.42 -4.35 -21.48
C LYS A 98 19.67 -3.03 -21.29
N ALA A 99 19.50 -2.55 -20.04
CA ALA A 99 18.77 -1.34 -19.74
C ALA A 99 19.66 -0.09 -19.81
N GLU A 100 19.04 1.06 -20.01
CA GLU A 100 19.59 2.37 -19.73
C GLU A 100 19.10 2.84 -18.36
N LEU A 101 20.04 3.19 -17.47
CA LEU A 101 19.71 3.60 -16.11
C LEU A 101 19.63 5.13 -16.01
N PHE A 102 18.58 5.60 -15.34
CA PHE A 102 18.29 7.02 -15.08
C PHE A 102 18.17 7.23 -13.58
N TYR A 103 19.07 8.01 -12.98
CA TYR A 103 19.05 8.25 -11.55
C TYR A 103 18.36 9.59 -11.24
N LEU A 104 17.27 9.54 -10.48
CA LEU A 104 16.47 10.72 -10.12
C LEU A 104 17.09 11.43 -8.93
N ILE A 105 17.36 12.73 -9.10
CA ILE A 105 17.93 13.59 -8.06
C ILE A 105 17.13 14.90 -7.95
N GLY A 106 17.10 15.46 -6.75
CA GLY A 106 16.64 16.83 -6.56
C GLY A 106 17.70 17.86 -6.97
N THR A 107 17.27 19.11 -7.15
CA THR A 107 18.19 20.25 -7.43
C THR A 107 19.20 20.48 -6.33
N ASP A 108 18.87 20.18 -5.08
CA ASP A 108 19.78 20.18 -3.92
C ASP A 108 20.92 19.16 -4.08
N THR A 109 20.57 17.94 -4.47
CA THR A 109 21.53 16.86 -4.67
C THR A 109 22.48 17.10 -5.85
N LEU A 110 22.02 17.82 -6.90
CA LEU A 110 22.88 18.22 -8.02
C LEU A 110 24.12 18.98 -7.55
N MET A 111 23.95 19.87 -6.59
CA MET A 111 25.06 20.68 -6.03
C MET A 111 26.04 19.84 -5.20
N GLU A 112 25.58 18.69 -4.69
CA GLU A 112 26.37 17.81 -3.81
C GLU A 112 26.98 16.60 -4.53
N LEU A 113 26.67 16.37 -5.82
CA LEU A 113 27.14 15.20 -6.58
C LEU A 113 28.65 15.00 -6.51
N HIS A 114 29.43 16.08 -6.50
CA HIS A 114 30.88 16.04 -6.41
C HIS A 114 31.40 15.46 -5.08
N THR A 115 30.57 15.39 -4.05
CA THR A 115 30.89 14.81 -2.74
C THR A 115 30.68 13.28 -2.71
N TRP A 116 30.01 12.72 -3.72
CA TRP A 116 29.71 11.30 -3.76
C TRP A 116 30.99 10.49 -4.00
N ARG A 117 31.06 9.32 -3.35
CA ARG A 117 32.21 8.42 -3.54
C ARG A 117 32.29 8.00 -5.00
N ASN A 118 33.50 8.15 -5.58
CA ASN A 118 33.78 7.84 -6.98
C ASN A 118 32.79 8.54 -7.95
N PHE A 119 32.50 9.83 -7.71
CA PHE A 119 31.42 10.54 -8.44
C PHE A 119 31.63 10.55 -9.96
N GLU A 120 32.88 10.60 -10.46
CA GLU A 120 33.16 10.51 -11.90
C GLU A 120 32.70 9.16 -12.49
N GLN A 121 32.90 8.08 -11.77
CA GLN A 121 32.38 6.77 -12.16
C GLN A 121 30.86 6.78 -12.14
N VAL A 122 30.23 7.37 -11.10
CA VAL A 122 28.77 7.50 -11.00
C VAL A 122 28.21 8.27 -12.20
N LEU A 123 28.88 9.38 -12.65
CA LEU A 123 28.48 10.13 -13.83
C LEU A 123 28.45 9.28 -15.12
N SER A 124 29.34 8.29 -15.21
CA SER A 124 29.40 7.39 -16.38
C SER A 124 28.33 6.30 -16.38
N LEU A 125 27.87 5.88 -15.20
CA LEU A 125 26.99 4.72 -15.01
C LEU A 125 25.50 5.01 -15.31
N CYS A 126 25.04 6.26 -15.24
CA CYS A 126 23.65 6.57 -15.47
C CYS A 126 23.45 7.93 -16.16
N THR A 127 22.23 8.21 -16.60
CA THR A 127 21.77 9.55 -16.91
C THR A 127 21.03 10.10 -15.69
N PHE A 128 21.37 11.31 -15.24
CA PHE A 128 20.68 11.94 -14.14
C PHE A 128 19.40 12.62 -14.61
N VAL A 129 18.32 12.42 -13.87
CA VAL A 129 17.07 13.14 -14.06
C VAL A 129 16.95 14.16 -12.93
N ILE A 130 17.03 15.45 -13.28
CA ILE A 130 16.96 16.54 -12.31
C ILE A 130 15.50 16.90 -12.08
N CYS A 131 15.02 16.62 -10.86
CA CYS A 131 13.66 16.92 -10.44
C CYS A 131 13.65 18.25 -9.67
N PRO A 132 12.77 19.19 -10.04
CA PRO A 132 12.65 20.46 -9.33
C PRO A 132 12.36 20.26 -7.84
N ARG A 133 13.04 21.02 -6.99
CA ARG A 133 12.75 21.14 -5.56
C ARG A 133 12.89 22.58 -5.12
N PRO A 134 12.17 23.02 -4.07
CA PRO A 134 12.44 24.33 -3.48
C PRO A 134 13.91 24.41 -3.09
N THR A 135 14.60 25.40 -3.60
CA THR A 135 16.02 25.62 -3.33
C THR A 135 16.32 27.11 -3.24
N SER A 136 17.27 27.48 -2.39
CA SER A 136 17.81 28.85 -2.33
C SER A 136 18.88 29.10 -3.40
N VAL A 137 19.30 28.08 -4.14
CA VAL A 137 20.31 28.18 -5.20
C VAL A 137 19.71 28.82 -6.45
N SER A 138 20.35 29.84 -6.98
CA SER A 138 19.85 30.54 -8.17
C SER A 138 19.91 29.66 -9.42
N PRO A 139 18.97 29.82 -10.40
CA PRO A 139 18.98 29.06 -11.65
C PRO A 139 20.31 29.13 -12.41
N LYS A 140 21.00 30.26 -12.33
CA LYS A 140 22.32 30.44 -12.97
C LYS A 140 23.36 29.50 -12.36
N VAL A 141 23.42 29.41 -11.03
CA VAL A 141 24.37 28.54 -10.32
C VAL A 141 24.08 27.07 -10.61
N LEU A 142 22.81 26.67 -10.66
CA LEU A 142 22.42 25.31 -11.06
C LEU A 142 22.86 24.98 -12.49
N ALA A 143 22.65 25.91 -13.44
CA ALA A 143 23.06 25.72 -14.83
C ALA A 143 24.59 25.68 -14.98
N ASP A 144 25.35 26.47 -14.19
CA ASP A 144 26.82 26.48 -14.20
C ASP A 144 27.34 25.13 -13.67
N GLU A 145 26.79 24.62 -12.57
CA GLU A 145 27.17 23.31 -12.04
C GLU A 145 26.83 22.18 -13.00
N GLN A 146 25.65 22.18 -13.59
CA GLN A 146 25.27 21.21 -14.60
C GLN A 146 26.25 21.19 -15.79
N ARG A 147 26.64 22.37 -16.29
CA ARG A 147 27.65 22.47 -17.36
C ARG A 147 29.01 21.89 -16.95
N ARG A 148 29.43 22.16 -15.71
CA ARG A 148 30.66 21.59 -15.14
C ARG A 148 30.62 20.05 -15.14
N LEU A 149 29.51 19.49 -14.67
CA LEU A 149 29.34 18.05 -14.59
C LEU A 149 29.21 17.39 -15.99
N ILE A 150 28.61 18.08 -16.96
CA ILE A 150 28.57 17.63 -18.36
C ILE A 150 29.99 17.60 -18.94
N ALA A 151 30.83 18.59 -18.66
CA ALA A 151 32.23 18.61 -19.11
C ALA A 151 33.05 17.43 -18.52
N LEU A 152 32.64 16.87 -17.39
CA LEU A 152 33.18 15.66 -16.76
C LEU A 152 32.56 14.36 -17.28
N GLY A 153 31.70 14.42 -18.31
CA GLY A 153 31.08 13.26 -18.95
C GLY A 153 29.71 12.88 -18.42
N GLY A 154 29.11 13.67 -17.51
CA GLY A 154 27.76 13.45 -16.99
C GLY A 154 26.68 13.69 -18.06
N ARG A 155 25.59 12.93 -17.97
CA ARG A 155 24.39 13.09 -18.80
C ARG A 155 23.22 13.51 -17.92
N PHE A 156 22.47 14.52 -18.35
CA PHE A 156 21.40 15.11 -17.55
C PHE A 156 20.14 15.37 -18.39
N VAL A 157 18.98 15.11 -17.80
CA VAL A 157 17.65 15.49 -18.29
C VAL A 157 17.00 16.31 -17.17
N ALA A 158 16.55 17.51 -17.45
CA ALA A 158 15.78 18.31 -16.51
C ALA A 158 14.29 18.05 -16.70
N LEU A 159 13.54 17.86 -15.62
CA LEU A 159 12.08 17.76 -15.66
C LEU A 159 11.46 19.16 -15.57
N ASP A 160 10.36 19.34 -16.27
CA ASP A 160 9.46 20.48 -16.12
C ASP A 160 8.21 20.05 -15.34
N ALA A 161 8.42 19.74 -14.07
CA ALA A 161 7.37 19.21 -13.20
C ALA A 161 7.07 20.17 -12.06
N ASP A 162 5.79 20.19 -11.65
CA ASP A 162 5.37 20.92 -10.46
C ASP A 162 6.01 20.33 -9.20
N VAL A 163 6.27 21.21 -8.23
CA VAL A 163 6.84 20.82 -6.95
C VAL A 163 5.72 20.50 -5.96
N VAL A 164 5.71 19.29 -5.43
CA VAL A 164 4.89 18.95 -4.27
C VAL A 164 5.70 19.27 -3.01
N ASP A 165 5.32 20.36 -2.35
CA ASP A 165 6.02 20.85 -1.14
C ASP A 165 5.60 20.02 0.07
N VAL A 166 6.35 18.97 0.36
CA VAL A 166 6.15 18.07 1.50
C VAL A 166 7.47 17.42 1.91
N SER A 167 7.70 17.33 3.20
CA SER A 167 8.86 16.62 3.74
C SER A 167 8.47 15.47 4.68
N SER A 168 9.29 14.41 4.69
CA SER A 168 9.12 13.31 5.66
C SER A 168 9.18 13.79 7.10
N THR A 169 9.93 14.86 7.40
CA THR A 169 10.05 15.43 8.75
C THR A 169 8.73 16.04 9.19
N GLU A 170 8.10 16.85 8.35
CA GLU A 170 6.78 17.44 8.64
C GLU A 170 5.71 16.36 8.79
N LEU A 171 5.74 15.34 7.93
CA LEU A 171 4.79 14.22 8.04
C LEU A 171 4.95 13.43 9.35
N ARG A 172 6.19 13.18 9.79
CA ARG A 172 6.42 12.53 11.09
C ARG A 172 5.89 13.36 12.26
N GLN A 173 6.06 14.69 12.18
CA GLN A 173 5.52 15.59 13.20
C GLN A 173 3.98 15.60 13.17
N ALA A 174 3.38 15.76 12.00
CA ALA A 174 1.92 15.74 11.84
C ALA A 174 1.29 14.42 12.33
N LEU A 175 1.94 13.28 12.07
CA LEU A 175 1.50 11.98 12.58
C LEU A 175 1.52 11.94 14.11
N ARG A 176 2.60 12.42 14.75
CA ARG A 176 2.70 12.51 16.23
C ARG A 176 1.62 13.39 16.84
N ASP A 177 1.35 14.50 16.21
CA ASP A 177 0.40 15.52 16.69
C ASP A 177 -1.07 15.15 16.35
N GLY A 178 -1.30 14.01 15.67
CA GLY A 178 -2.63 13.60 15.23
C GLY A 178 -3.24 14.50 14.16
N GLN A 179 -2.41 15.29 13.48
CA GLN A 179 -2.84 16.21 12.43
C GLN A 179 -3.12 15.49 11.10
N ALA A 180 -3.79 16.19 10.18
CA ALA A 180 -4.01 15.69 8.82
C ALA A 180 -2.68 15.53 8.07
N THR A 181 -2.55 14.44 7.33
CA THR A 181 -1.37 14.11 6.51
C THR A 181 -1.81 13.84 5.06
N PRO A 182 -2.30 14.87 4.34
CA PRO A 182 -2.89 14.68 3.00
C PRO A 182 -1.89 14.08 1.99
N HIS A 183 -0.61 14.39 2.14
CA HIS A 183 0.45 13.91 1.24
C HIS A 183 1.08 12.56 1.64
N CYS A 184 0.44 11.85 2.56
CA CYS A 184 0.81 10.48 2.91
C CYS A 184 -0.34 9.54 2.53
N SER A 185 -0.08 8.60 1.65
CA SER A 185 -1.13 7.66 1.22
C SER A 185 -1.73 6.91 2.40
N VAL A 186 -3.01 6.55 2.30
CA VAL A 186 -3.72 5.87 3.40
C VAL A 186 -2.98 4.61 3.86
N PRO A 187 -2.53 3.69 2.97
CA PRO A 187 -1.84 2.48 3.41
C PRO A 187 -0.53 2.78 4.16
N VAL A 188 0.27 3.73 3.69
CA VAL A 188 1.53 4.12 4.37
C VAL A 188 1.24 4.70 5.75
N ARG A 189 0.27 5.60 5.84
CA ARG A 189 -0.14 6.22 7.10
C ARG A 189 -0.67 5.18 8.09
N GLU A 190 -1.50 4.25 7.62
CA GLU A 190 -2.06 3.21 8.48
C GLU A 190 -0.98 2.22 8.92
N TYR A 191 -0.03 1.88 8.05
CA TYR A 191 1.14 1.11 8.44
C TYR A 191 1.86 1.77 9.63
N CYS A 192 2.17 3.07 9.54
CA CYS A 192 2.82 3.82 10.62
C CYS A 192 2.04 3.74 11.94
N LYS A 193 0.71 3.86 11.89
CA LYS A 193 -0.16 3.87 13.08
C LYS A 193 -0.34 2.48 13.71
N VAL A 194 -0.52 1.45 12.90
CA VAL A 194 -0.64 0.06 13.39
C VAL A 194 0.71 -0.42 13.94
N ARG A 195 1.81 -0.08 13.28
CA ARG A 195 3.18 -0.42 13.71
C ARG A 195 3.63 0.38 14.93
N GLY A 196 3.03 1.53 15.20
CA GLY A 196 3.45 2.42 16.29
C GLY A 196 4.73 3.20 15.97
N LEU A 197 4.95 3.56 14.69
CA LEU A 197 6.14 4.33 14.31
C LEU A 197 6.05 5.78 14.79
N TYR A 198 7.21 6.45 14.82
CA TYR A 198 7.35 7.87 15.13
C TYR A 198 6.87 8.28 16.54
N GLY A 199 6.92 7.35 17.49
CA GLY A 199 6.46 7.58 18.87
C GLY A 199 4.95 7.45 19.04
N LEU A 200 4.23 6.91 18.06
CA LEU A 200 2.83 6.54 18.20
C LEU A 200 2.69 5.27 19.04
N SER A 201 1.61 5.18 19.83
CA SER A 201 1.20 3.91 20.42
C SER A 201 0.53 3.05 19.35
N PRO A 202 0.88 1.74 19.23
CA PRO A 202 0.19 0.83 18.33
C PRO A 202 -1.31 0.82 18.60
N ARG A 203 -2.14 1.05 17.59
CA ARG A 203 -3.60 1.15 17.75
C ARG A 203 -4.27 -0.22 17.92
N VAL A 204 -3.69 -1.24 17.33
CA VAL A 204 -4.19 -2.62 17.41
C VAL A 204 -3.23 -3.42 18.30
N PRO A 205 -3.69 -4.06 19.39
CA PRO A 205 -2.85 -4.95 20.18
C PRO A 205 -2.20 -6.02 19.30
N GLN A 206 -0.88 -6.22 19.45
CA GLN A 206 -0.08 -7.13 18.61
C GLN A 206 -0.09 -6.80 17.08
N GLY A 207 -0.60 -5.65 16.69
CA GLY A 207 -0.66 -5.24 15.28
C GLY A 207 0.72 -5.23 14.60
N ASP A 208 1.77 -4.93 15.34
CA ASP A 208 3.16 -5.00 14.89
C ASP A 208 3.56 -6.43 14.43
N LYS A 209 3.25 -7.45 15.22
CA LYS A 209 3.51 -8.86 14.90
C LYS A 209 2.63 -9.34 13.73
N TRP A 210 1.38 -8.89 13.70
CA TRP A 210 0.45 -9.21 12.61
C TRP A 210 0.91 -8.63 11.28
N LEU A 211 1.42 -7.39 11.28
CA LEU A 211 1.98 -6.79 10.07
C LEU A 211 3.16 -7.59 9.51
N ASP A 212 4.06 -8.07 10.37
CA ASP A 212 5.19 -8.90 9.95
C ASP A 212 4.73 -10.17 9.27
N ARG A 213 3.73 -10.83 9.85
CA ARG A 213 3.17 -12.06 9.32
C ARG A 213 2.35 -11.83 8.03
N LEU A 214 1.47 -10.82 8.01
CA LEU A 214 0.68 -10.47 6.83
C LEU A 214 1.56 -10.10 5.64
N PHE A 215 2.67 -9.37 5.87
CA PHE A 215 3.59 -9.01 4.80
C PHE A 215 4.27 -10.24 4.17
N THR A 216 4.48 -11.31 4.94
CA THR A 216 5.02 -12.59 4.45
C THR A 216 3.96 -13.41 3.72
N ASP A 217 2.73 -13.43 4.22
CA ASP A 217 1.65 -14.31 3.72
C ASP A 217 0.93 -13.71 2.51
N LEU A 218 0.93 -12.38 2.36
CA LEU A 218 0.21 -11.68 1.30
C LEU A 218 1.17 -11.11 0.25
N ASN A 219 0.70 -11.01 -0.99
CA ASN A 219 1.40 -10.17 -1.96
C ASN A 219 1.25 -8.67 -1.61
N GLN A 220 2.11 -7.82 -2.16
CA GLN A 220 2.17 -6.39 -1.85
C GLN A 220 0.83 -5.68 -2.02
N HIS A 221 0.10 -5.99 -3.10
CA HIS A 221 -1.22 -5.39 -3.35
C HIS A 221 -2.23 -5.78 -2.27
N ARG A 222 -2.26 -7.04 -1.84
CA ARG A 222 -3.16 -7.50 -0.78
C ARG A 222 -2.79 -6.96 0.59
N PHE A 223 -1.50 -6.87 0.87
CA PHE A 223 -1.02 -6.25 2.11
C PHE A 223 -1.44 -4.77 2.20
N MET A 224 -1.22 -4.01 1.13
CA MET A 224 -1.65 -2.61 1.02
C MET A 224 -3.16 -2.46 1.17
N HIS A 225 -3.94 -3.31 0.48
CA HIS A 225 -5.39 -3.36 0.57
C HIS A 225 -5.88 -3.63 2.00
N SER A 226 -5.28 -4.59 2.71
CA SER A 226 -5.62 -4.88 4.11
C SER A 226 -5.45 -3.67 5.03
N LEU A 227 -4.41 -2.85 4.83
CA LEU A 227 -4.23 -1.60 5.55
C LEU A 227 -5.32 -0.56 5.22
N ALA A 228 -5.70 -0.45 3.94
CA ALA A 228 -6.76 0.46 3.52
C ALA A 228 -8.14 0.03 4.05
N VAL A 229 -8.41 -1.28 4.09
CA VAL A 229 -9.63 -1.84 4.69
C VAL A 229 -9.65 -1.62 6.20
N ALA A 230 -8.54 -1.85 6.91
CA ALA A 230 -8.42 -1.57 8.33
C ALA A 230 -8.74 -0.11 8.66
N HIS A 231 -8.19 0.83 7.87
CA HIS A 231 -8.52 2.25 7.98
C HIS A 231 -10.03 2.50 7.83
N THR A 232 -10.61 2.00 6.75
CA THR A 232 -12.04 2.24 6.43
C THR A 232 -12.96 1.61 7.47
N ALA A 233 -12.64 0.38 7.92
CA ALA A 233 -13.38 -0.31 8.98
C ALA A 233 -13.38 0.50 10.29
N ARG A 234 -12.22 1.03 10.67
CA ARG A 234 -12.11 1.93 11.82
C ARG A 234 -12.98 3.18 11.68
N GLN A 235 -12.97 3.84 10.51
CA GLN A 235 -13.77 5.04 10.27
C GLN A 235 -15.27 4.74 10.35
N LEU A 236 -15.71 3.65 9.72
CA LEU A 236 -17.10 3.20 9.80
C LEU A 236 -17.51 2.85 11.24
N ALA A 237 -16.64 2.16 11.98
CA ALA A 237 -16.91 1.83 13.38
C ALA A 237 -17.12 3.08 14.24
N ILE A 238 -16.28 4.11 14.07
CA ILE A 238 -16.45 5.40 14.76
C ILE A 238 -17.79 6.05 14.38
N ALA A 239 -18.12 6.10 13.09
CA ALA A 239 -19.36 6.71 12.60
C ALA A 239 -20.63 6.01 13.13
N HIS A 240 -20.53 4.69 13.37
CA HIS A 240 -21.65 3.86 13.84
C HIS A 240 -21.57 3.45 15.31
N HIS A 241 -20.72 4.11 16.11
CA HIS A 241 -20.57 3.89 17.56
C HIS A 241 -20.20 2.44 17.93
N LEU A 242 -19.38 1.79 17.11
CA LEU A 242 -18.80 0.47 17.36
C LEU A 242 -17.36 0.60 17.90
N ASP A 243 -16.79 -0.50 18.37
CA ASP A 243 -15.39 -0.55 18.78
C ASP A 243 -14.45 -0.36 17.57
N PRO A 244 -13.76 0.78 17.47
CA PRO A 244 -12.89 1.05 16.32
C PRO A 244 -11.60 0.22 16.32
N VAL A 245 -11.15 -0.28 17.47
CA VAL A 245 -9.95 -1.15 17.54
C VAL A 245 -10.30 -2.54 17.03
N LYS A 246 -11.46 -3.07 17.44
CA LYS A 246 -11.95 -4.36 16.96
C LYS A 246 -12.21 -4.34 15.45
N ALA A 247 -12.82 -3.27 14.92
CA ALA A 247 -13.07 -3.13 13.49
C ALA A 247 -11.76 -2.99 12.68
N GLU A 248 -10.79 -2.22 13.18
CA GLU A 248 -9.48 -2.09 12.57
C GLU A 248 -8.75 -3.45 12.52
N ALA A 249 -8.78 -4.22 13.60
CA ALA A 249 -8.21 -5.56 13.69
C ALA A 249 -8.87 -6.54 12.69
N ALA A 250 -10.19 -6.55 12.63
CA ALA A 250 -10.94 -7.39 11.68
C ALA A 250 -10.64 -7.00 10.23
N GLY A 251 -10.59 -5.70 9.92
CA GLY A 251 -10.23 -5.18 8.60
C GLY A 251 -8.80 -5.54 8.19
N LEU A 252 -7.86 -5.50 9.13
CA LEU A 252 -6.47 -5.88 8.86
C LEU A 252 -6.35 -7.37 8.51
N LEU A 253 -7.13 -8.24 9.15
CA LEU A 253 -7.05 -9.69 9.03
C LEU A 253 -8.07 -10.30 8.04
N HIS A 254 -9.00 -9.54 7.47
CA HIS A 254 -10.12 -10.07 6.68
C HIS A 254 -9.67 -10.99 5.52
N ASP A 255 -8.58 -10.63 4.87
CA ASP A 255 -8.00 -11.34 3.70
C ASP A 255 -6.74 -12.17 4.05
N CYS A 256 -6.46 -12.48 5.35
CA CYS A 256 -5.22 -13.14 5.78
C CYS A 256 -4.97 -14.51 5.11
N ALA A 257 -6.01 -15.21 4.66
CA ALA A 257 -5.91 -16.47 3.92
C ALA A 257 -5.99 -16.31 2.38
N LYS A 258 -6.10 -15.08 1.86
CA LYS A 258 -6.41 -14.83 0.44
C LYS A 258 -5.38 -15.38 -0.55
N CYS A 259 -4.11 -15.42 -0.16
CA CYS A 259 -3.03 -15.93 -0.99
C CYS A 259 -2.74 -17.42 -0.79
N LEU A 260 -3.48 -18.10 0.09
CA LEU A 260 -3.33 -19.54 0.27
C LEU A 260 -3.86 -20.31 -0.95
N PRO A 261 -3.24 -21.45 -1.31
CA PRO A 261 -3.80 -22.37 -2.27
C PRO A 261 -5.17 -22.91 -1.82
N LEU A 262 -6.07 -23.21 -2.76
CA LEU A 262 -7.40 -23.75 -2.44
C LEU A 262 -7.34 -24.98 -1.53
N SER A 263 -6.40 -25.90 -1.78
CA SER A 263 -6.19 -27.11 -0.97
C SER A 263 -5.83 -26.80 0.49
N ALA A 264 -5.03 -25.76 0.72
CA ALA A 264 -4.68 -25.31 2.08
C ALA A 264 -5.90 -24.70 2.79
N MET A 265 -6.68 -23.87 2.10
CA MET A 265 -7.94 -23.33 2.65
C MET A 265 -8.93 -24.45 3.02
N GLN A 266 -9.07 -25.47 2.15
CA GLN A 266 -9.90 -26.65 2.41
C GLN A 266 -9.38 -27.44 3.61
N GLN A 267 -8.05 -27.56 3.77
CA GLN A 267 -7.46 -28.25 4.91
C GLN A 267 -7.76 -27.53 6.22
N LEU A 268 -7.59 -26.19 6.28
CA LEU A 268 -7.97 -25.39 7.45
C LEU A 268 -9.43 -25.63 7.87
N CYS A 269 -10.36 -25.64 6.91
CA CYS A 269 -11.76 -25.92 7.21
C CYS A 269 -11.98 -27.34 7.78
N ARG A 270 -11.25 -28.35 7.29
CA ARG A 270 -11.31 -29.73 7.82
C ARG A 270 -10.74 -29.80 9.25
N ASP A 271 -9.60 -29.18 9.49
CA ASP A 271 -8.93 -29.19 10.81
C ASP A 271 -9.82 -28.55 11.87
N HIS A 272 -10.57 -27.51 11.50
CA HIS A 272 -11.57 -26.87 12.36
C HIS A 272 -12.94 -27.57 12.34
N GLN A 273 -13.09 -28.72 11.66
CA GLN A 273 -14.32 -29.52 11.58
C GLN A 273 -15.55 -28.71 11.08
N LEU A 274 -15.31 -27.73 10.20
CA LEU A 274 -16.37 -26.88 9.68
C LEU A 274 -17.19 -27.59 8.60
N THR A 275 -18.51 -27.49 8.69
CA THR A 275 -19.40 -27.81 7.59
C THR A 275 -19.53 -26.61 6.67
N VAL A 276 -18.92 -26.68 5.49
CA VAL A 276 -18.91 -25.60 4.50
C VAL A 276 -19.75 -26.00 3.30
N ASP A 277 -20.52 -25.04 2.77
CA ASP A 277 -21.31 -25.25 1.55
C ASP A 277 -20.39 -25.72 0.40
N PRO A 278 -20.77 -26.75 -0.38
CA PRO A 278 -19.95 -27.31 -1.45
C PRO A 278 -19.50 -26.31 -2.49
N ASP A 279 -20.34 -25.33 -2.85
CA ASP A 279 -19.99 -24.29 -3.83
C ASP A 279 -18.94 -23.32 -3.26
N ILE A 280 -19.03 -22.99 -1.97
CA ILE A 280 -18.00 -22.21 -1.26
C ILE A 280 -16.70 -23.01 -1.19
N LEU A 281 -16.77 -24.30 -0.84
CA LEU A 281 -15.60 -25.16 -0.65
C LEU A 281 -14.76 -25.31 -1.92
N GLN A 282 -15.38 -25.20 -3.11
CA GLN A 282 -14.69 -25.30 -4.40
C GLN A 282 -14.24 -23.94 -4.97
N SER A 283 -14.58 -22.85 -4.31
CA SER A 283 -14.27 -21.50 -4.78
C SER A 283 -13.27 -20.79 -3.86
N GLY A 284 -12.00 -20.68 -4.28
CA GLY A 284 -11.03 -19.90 -3.52
C GLY A 284 -11.45 -18.43 -3.34
N ALA A 285 -12.28 -17.90 -4.25
CA ALA A 285 -12.83 -16.56 -4.15
C ALA A 285 -13.87 -16.40 -3.03
N LEU A 286 -14.50 -17.47 -2.57
CA LEU A 286 -15.45 -17.48 -1.46
C LEU A 286 -14.84 -18.12 -0.21
N LEU A 287 -14.09 -19.20 -0.37
CA LEU A 287 -13.56 -19.99 0.75
C LEU A 287 -12.55 -19.24 1.60
N HIS A 288 -11.82 -18.27 1.00
CA HIS A 288 -10.77 -17.54 1.76
C HIS A 288 -11.32 -16.81 2.98
N SER A 289 -12.59 -16.40 3.00
CA SER A 289 -13.18 -15.75 4.17
C SER A 289 -13.43 -16.73 5.30
N VAL A 290 -13.89 -17.94 5.00
CA VAL A 290 -14.08 -19.01 5.99
C VAL A 290 -12.73 -19.51 6.49
N ALA A 291 -11.82 -19.84 5.60
CA ALA A 291 -10.45 -20.24 5.94
C ALA A 291 -9.69 -19.11 6.65
N GLY A 292 -10.00 -17.85 6.33
CA GLY A 292 -9.44 -16.68 6.98
C GLY A 292 -9.77 -16.58 8.46
N ALA A 293 -10.98 -16.97 8.85
CA ALA A 293 -11.33 -17.03 10.27
C ALA A 293 -10.53 -18.13 10.99
N CYS A 294 -10.34 -19.31 10.38
CA CYS A 294 -9.46 -20.36 10.93
C CYS A 294 -8.00 -19.87 11.03
N GLN A 295 -7.48 -19.28 9.97
CA GLN A 295 -6.13 -18.69 9.94
C GLN A 295 -5.97 -17.62 11.03
N ALA A 296 -7.00 -16.78 11.23
CA ALA A 296 -6.99 -15.75 12.26
C ALA A 296 -6.89 -16.33 13.68
N GLN A 297 -7.54 -17.46 13.92
CA GLN A 297 -7.43 -18.20 15.20
C GLN A 297 -6.04 -18.81 15.36
N ASP A 298 -5.58 -19.58 14.40
CA ASP A 298 -4.39 -20.43 14.52
C ASP A 298 -3.09 -19.62 14.51
N VAL A 299 -3.03 -18.60 13.67
CA VAL A 299 -1.78 -17.84 13.41
C VAL A 299 -1.75 -16.49 14.11
N TYR A 300 -2.90 -15.82 14.19
CA TYR A 300 -2.98 -14.48 14.75
C TYR A 300 -3.56 -14.45 16.18
N GLY A 301 -3.98 -15.62 16.71
CA GLY A 301 -4.44 -15.77 18.08
C GLY A 301 -5.79 -15.11 18.37
N ILE A 302 -6.62 -14.95 17.36
CA ILE A 302 -7.94 -14.32 17.50
C ILE A 302 -8.92 -15.32 18.14
N THR A 303 -9.50 -14.93 19.27
CA THR A 303 -10.50 -15.72 19.99
C THR A 303 -11.87 -15.04 20.08
N ASP A 304 -11.94 -13.76 19.67
CA ASP A 304 -13.20 -12.99 19.69
C ASP A 304 -14.15 -13.50 18.58
N PRO A 305 -15.31 -14.07 18.95
CA PRO A 305 -16.23 -14.68 17.98
C PRO A 305 -16.87 -13.65 17.04
N GLU A 306 -17.01 -12.38 17.47
CA GLU A 306 -17.56 -11.31 16.63
C GLU A 306 -16.58 -10.92 15.54
N LEU A 307 -15.28 -10.85 15.87
CA LEU A 307 -14.22 -10.59 14.89
C LEU A 307 -14.10 -11.73 13.88
N LEU A 308 -14.12 -12.97 14.34
CA LEU A 308 -14.12 -14.17 13.48
C LEU A 308 -15.35 -14.23 12.56
N SER A 309 -16.54 -13.85 13.08
CA SER A 309 -17.75 -13.70 12.27
C SER A 309 -17.56 -12.69 11.15
N ALA A 310 -17.01 -11.51 11.46
CA ALA A 310 -16.79 -10.47 10.48
C ALA A 310 -15.82 -10.91 9.36
N ILE A 311 -14.75 -11.63 9.70
CA ILE A 311 -13.85 -12.23 8.72
C ILE A 311 -14.58 -13.27 7.87
N THR A 312 -15.36 -14.18 8.48
CA THR A 312 -16.09 -15.24 7.77
C THR A 312 -17.09 -14.69 6.75
N ASN A 313 -17.77 -13.59 7.07
CA ASN A 313 -18.92 -13.11 6.31
C ASN A 313 -18.60 -11.99 5.32
N HIS A 314 -17.35 -11.56 5.20
CA HIS A 314 -17.00 -10.38 4.39
C HIS A 314 -17.14 -10.57 2.86
N THR A 315 -17.32 -11.79 2.38
CA THR A 315 -17.49 -12.06 0.93
C THR A 315 -18.94 -12.18 0.50
N SER A 316 -19.64 -13.19 1.00
CA SER A 316 -21.03 -13.50 0.61
C SER A 316 -22.08 -12.78 1.45
N GLY A 317 -21.70 -12.32 2.64
CA GLY A 317 -22.66 -11.95 3.68
C GLY A 317 -23.42 -13.16 4.22
N ARG A 318 -24.39 -12.91 5.09
CA ARG A 318 -25.39 -13.88 5.58
C ARG A 318 -26.61 -13.15 6.15
N PRO A 319 -27.78 -13.77 6.25
CA PRO A 319 -28.87 -13.23 7.07
C PRO A 319 -28.44 -13.07 8.54
N GLY A 320 -28.86 -12.01 9.18
CA GLY A 320 -28.54 -11.74 10.58
C GLY A 320 -27.09 -11.29 10.82
N MET A 321 -26.45 -10.61 9.84
CA MET A 321 -25.12 -9.99 10.03
C MET A 321 -25.13 -9.01 11.21
N SER A 322 -24.10 -9.07 12.03
CA SER A 322 -23.82 -8.03 13.03
C SER A 322 -23.43 -6.72 12.35
N LYS A 323 -23.46 -5.60 13.08
CA LYS A 323 -22.96 -4.34 12.55
C LYS A 323 -21.46 -4.41 12.19
N LEU A 324 -20.66 -5.19 12.94
CA LEU A 324 -19.26 -5.39 12.62
C LEU A 324 -19.09 -6.20 11.32
N ASP A 325 -19.89 -7.26 11.12
CA ASP A 325 -19.92 -8.00 9.84
C ASP A 325 -20.17 -7.05 8.66
N MET A 326 -21.17 -6.15 8.79
CA MET A 326 -21.51 -5.17 7.75
C MET A 326 -20.38 -4.18 7.52
N VAL A 327 -19.72 -3.69 8.60
CA VAL A 327 -18.58 -2.76 8.52
C VAL A 327 -17.45 -3.39 7.72
N ILE A 328 -17.05 -4.64 8.01
CA ILE A 328 -15.94 -5.28 7.31
C ILE A 328 -16.30 -5.56 5.86
N TRP A 329 -17.50 -6.05 5.60
CA TRP A 329 -17.97 -6.27 4.24
C TRP A 329 -17.95 -4.98 3.40
N LEU A 330 -18.45 -3.87 3.97
CA LEU A 330 -18.46 -2.56 3.30
C LEU A 330 -17.04 -2.00 3.15
N ALA A 331 -16.21 -2.06 4.19
CA ALA A 331 -14.86 -1.55 4.17
C ALA A 331 -14.04 -2.18 3.04
N ASP A 332 -14.17 -3.50 2.80
CA ASP A 332 -13.55 -4.18 1.67
C ASP A 332 -13.99 -3.62 0.32
N LYS A 333 -15.23 -3.16 0.18
CA LYS A 333 -15.79 -2.67 -1.09
C LYS A 333 -15.50 -1.19 -1.35
N ILE A 334 -15.35 -0.36 -0.30
CA ILE A 334 -15.30 1.10 -0.43
C ILE A 334 -13.99 1.75 0.02
N GLU A 335 -13.00 0.97 0.41
CA GLU A 335 -11.71 1.50 0.84
C GLU A 335 -11.09 2.45 -0.24
N PRO A 336 -10.25 3.43 0.17
CA PRO A 336 -9.86 4.53 -0.71
C PRO A 336 -9.04 4.14 -1.92
N THR A 337 -8.39 2.96 -1.91
CA THR A 337 -7.56 2.50 -3.04
C THR A 337 -8.33 1.66 -4.06
N ARG A 338 -9.65 1.44 -3.83
CA ARG A 338 -10.51 0.70 -4.76
C ARG A 338 -10.61 1.40 -6.11
N ALA A 339 -10.45 0.62 -7.18
CA ALA A 339 -10.80 1.07 -8.52
C ALA A 339 -12.25 1.55 -8.58
N SER A 340 -12.50 2.63 -9.31
CA SER A 340 -13.83 3.21 -9.46
C SER A 340 -14.81 2.23 -10.10
N TYR A 341 -16.02 2.16 -9.56
CA TYR A 341 -17.16 1.42 -10.13
C TYR A 341 -18.46 2.24 -9.97
N PRO A 342 -19.51 2.00 -10.78
CA PRO A 342 -20.66 2.91 -10.90
C PRO A 342 -21.40 3.27 -9.61
N LEU A 343 -21.33 2.44 -8.57
CA LEU A 343 -22.03 2.66 -7.29
C LEU A 343 -21.10 3.09 -6.14
N LEU A 344 -19.79 3.20 -6.37
CA LEU A 344 -18.80 3.41 -5.30
C LEU A 344 -19.12 4.64 -4.45
N ASP A 345 -19.32 5.79 -5.07
CA ASP A 345 -19.55 7.04 -4.35
C ASP A 345 -20.90 7.02 -3.60
N LYS A 346 -21.93 6.40 -4.21
CA LYS A 346 -23.22 6.22 -3.54
C LYS A 346 -23.09 5.32 -2.31
N VAL A 347 -22.36 4.22 -2.42
CA VAL A 347 -22.16 3.28 -1.30
C VAL A 347 -21.31 3.95 -0.20
N ARG A 348 -20.26 4.71 -0.56
CA ARG A 348 -19.46 5.49 0.40
C ARG A 348 -20.31 6.49 1.18
N MET A 349 -21.15 7.24 0.49
CA MET A 349 -22.07 8.19 1.12
C MET A 349 -23.04 7.47 2.07
N LEU A 350 -23.71 6.41 1.62
CA LEU A 350 -24.66 5.65 2.42
C LEU A 350 -24.00 5.01 3.65
N ALA A 351 -22.78 4.49 3.51
CA ALA A 351 -22.06 3.84 4.60
C ALA A 351 -21.78 4.78 5.79
N GLY A 352 -21.73 6.09 5.57
CA GLY A 352 -21.63 7.08 6.65
C GLY A 352 -22.92 7.26 7.46
N PHE A 353 -24.09 6.84 6.92
CA PHE A 353 -25.40 7.08 7.56
C PHE A 353 -26.12 5.78 7.95
N SER A 354 -26.08 4.75 7.11
CA SER A 354 -26.74 3.46 7.38
C SER A 354 -25.95 2.32 6.73
N LEU A 355 -25.43 1.45 7.58
CA LEU A 355 -24.72 0.24 7.13
C LEU A 355 -25.66 -0.68 6.33
N GLU A 356 -26.92 -0.81 6.74
CA GLU A 356 -27.91 -1.68 6.09
C GLU A 356 -28.24 -1.20 4.67
N LYS A 357 -28.49 0.10 4.48
CA LYS A 357 -28.77 0.70 3.16
C LYS A 357 -27.55 0.63 2.23
N ALA A 358 -26.35 0.90 2.77
CA ALA A 358 -25.11 0.80 2.03
C ALA A 358 -24.84 -0.65 1.59
N LEU A 359 -24.98 -1.61 2.50
CA LEU A 359 -24.77 -3.03 2.26
C LEU A 359 -25.76 -3.55 1.21
N LEU A 360 -27.06 -3.24 1.35
CA LEU A 360 -28.08 -3.62 0.37
C LEU A 360 -27.75 -3.08 -1.02
N THR A 361 -27.43 -1.77 -1.13
CA THR A 361 -27.09 -1.13 -2.40
C THR A 361 -25.87 -1.80 -3.05
N SER A 362 -24.85 -2.10 -2.27
CA SER A 362 -23.61 -2.71 -2.76
C SER A 362 -23.80 -4.18 -3.18
N LEU A 363 -24.57 -4.97 -2.39
CA LEU A 363 -24.87 -6.36 -2.72
C LEU A 363 -25.73 -6.47 -3.99
N GLU A 364 -26.78 -5.64 -4.12
CA GLU A 364 -27.60 -5.60 -5.34
C GLU A 364 -26.77 -5.21 -6.57
N GLY A 365 -25.91 -4.20 -6.45
CA GLY A 365 -24.98 -3.81 -7.50
C GLY A 365 -24.05 -4.94 -7.92
N SER A 366 -23.46 -5.63 -6.95
CA SER A 366 -22.59 -6.79 -7.20
C SER A 366 -23.32 -7.95 -7.84
N ALA A 367 -24.55 -8.26 -7.37
CA ALA A 367 -25.39 -9.31 -7.95
C ALA A 367 -25.79 -8.99 -9.41
N ASN A 368 -26.14 -7.74 -9.70
CA ASN A 368 -26.47 -7.29 -11.06
C ASN A 368 -25.24 -7.36 -11.99
N TYR A 369 -24.08 -6.96 -11.52
CA TYR A 369 -22.82 -7.08 -12.28
C TYR A 369 -22.48 -8.54 -12.59
N LEU A 370 -22.60 -9.45 -11.63
CA LEU A 370 -22.36 -10.89 -11.85
C LEU A 370 -23.32 -11.44 -12.89
N ARG A 371 -24.63 -11.15 -12.80
CA ARG A 371 -25.63 -11.58 -13.77
C ARG A 371 -25.36 -11.04 -15.17
N SER A 372 -25.04 -9.76 -15.31
CA SER A 372 -24.71 -9.16 -16.61
C SER A 372 -23.44 -9.73 -17.24
N SER A 373 -22.52 -10.25 -16.40
CA SER A 373 -21.29 -10.92 -16.82
C SER A 373 -21.45 -12.43 -17.04
N GLY A 374 -22.68 -12.96 -17.01
CA GLY A 374 -22.96 -14.39 -17.18
C GLY A 374 -22.53 -15.27 -16.00
N LYS A 375 -22.25 -14.67 -14.84
CA LYS A 375 -21.83 -15.40 -13.64
C LYS A 375 -23.00 -15.62 -12.69
N THR A 376 -22.96 -16.74 -11.96
CA THR A 376 -23.97 -17.05 -10.92
C THR A 376 -23.71 -16.22 -9.66
N VAL A 377 -24.81 -15.83 -9.01
CA VAL A 377 -24.77 -15.20 -7.68
C VAL A 377 -24.98 -16.30 -6.65
N HIS A 378 -24.08 -16.40 -5.67
CA HIS A 378 -24.19 -17.43 -4.63
C HIS A 378 -25.50 -17.27 -3.84
N PRO A 379 -26.23 -18.38 -3.52
CA PRO A 379 -27.51 -18.31 -2.83
C PRO A 379 -27.49 -17.53 -1.52
N LEU A 380 -26.41 -17.63 -0.74
CA LEU A 380 -26.24 -16.90 0.52
C LEU A 380 -26.27 -15.38 0.32
N THR A 381 -25.68 -14.87 -0.77
CA THR A 381 -25.75 -13.45 -1.13
C THR A 381 -27.20 -13.03 -1.42
N LEU A 382 -27.98 -13.85 -2.13
CA LEU A 382 -29.39 -13.56 -2.40
C LEU A 382 -30.23 -13.60 -1.12
N GLN A 383 -29.96 -14.54 -0.22
CA GLN A 383 -30.61 -14.62 1.11
C GLN A 383 -30.26 -13.38 1.96
N THR A 384 -29.02 -12.90 1.89
CA THR A 384 -28.58 -11.67 2.59
C THR A 384 -29.35 -10.45 2.07
N ILE A 385 -29.49 -10.32 0.75
CA ILE A 385 -30.29 -9.25 0.12
C ILE A 385 -31.76 -9.32 0.57
N ALA A 386 -32.34 -10.52 0.55
CA ALA A 386 -33.73 -10.73 0.98
C ALA A 386 -33.92 -10.35 2.46
N TRP A 387 -33.00 -10.78 3.32
CA TRP A 387 -33.01 -10.43 4.74
C TRP A 387 -32.91 -8.91 4.97
N LEU A 388 -31.96 -8.22 4.31
CA LEU A 388 -31.81 -6.77 4.44
C LEU A 388 -33.09 -6.01 4.07
N LYS A 389 -33.86 -6.50 3.10
CA LYS A 389 -35.15 -5.91 2.70
C LYS A 389 -36.26 -6.09 3.76
N THR A 390 -36.10 -7.02 4.71
CA THR A 390 -37.07 -7.20 5.82
C THR A 390 -36.77 -6.31 7.01
N LEU A 391 -35.57 -5.67 7.05
CA LEU A 391 -35.22 -4.79 8.17
C LEU A 391 -36.05 -3.50 8.11
N PRO A 392 -36.51 -2.98 9.28
CA PRO A 392 -37.23 -1.72 9.31
C PRO A 392 -36.32 -0.59 8.79
N GLU A 393 -36.91 0.32 8.01
CA GLU A 393 -36.15 1.51 7.60
C GLU A 393 -35.72 2.31 8.84
N THR A 394 -34.43 2.31 9.12
CA THR A 394 -33.87 3.25 10.10
C THR A 394 -34.08 4.67 9.57
N LYS A 395 -34.85 5.45 10.33
CA LYS A 395 -35.15 6.87 10.04
C LYS A 395 -33.88 7.73 10.08
#